data_83fd204dae514bfe2e980d5efa8c3ada
#
_entry.id   83fd204dae514bfe2e980d5efa8c3ada
#
_cell.length_a   1.000
_cell.length_b   1.000
_cell.length_c   1.000
_cell.angle_alpha   90.00
_cell.angle_beta   90.00
_cell.angle_gamma   90.00
#
_symmetry.space_group_name_H-M   'P 1'
#
loop_
_entity.id
_entity.type
_entity.pdbx_description
1 polymer ?
#
loop_
_entity_poly.entity_id
_entity_poly.type
_entity_poly.pdbx_seq_one_letter_code
_entity_poly.pdbx_strand_id
1 'polypeptide(L)'
;SYSNGTYTITLTRKPEFKGNERPTSCDIPETYNLKVVSFNLEHFGKNVSTYSIKLPKVALALQALQADIYALVEVEGAAGLEELCQLLNRNCNTQKYKTRYYKDNVQGMACFIYNSDAVTPVGAISLNKLADNYLPERKTAQGFQLNSNQERFILCCNHWKSKSGSNVPEQYKDKGDGQGAYNPRRVQEAEATLKFIKEITKTYNDPDVLVVGDLNAYTCEDPIRTLEDGGLVNLLTTYAPNQYSYAYFSNGSYAVGYLDHSLATSTLEKQVTDARPFRINADEPQKMDVDQSGIQKDNMYRCSDHSPIVTFLNLGNGSTGIETPTISRPAIRLTGDPRSGYLTLVTSANLALARAEIVSVSGQVIASYNAPDTGSTDNHFTLPVRNLARGFYLVRAYDHQGGCTTCKAVLP
;
A
#
# COMPACT_ATOMS: atom_id res chain seq x y z
N SER A 1 -9.19 33.79 19.16
CA SER A 1 -10.48 34.51 19.04
C SER A 1 -11.63 33.53 18.80
N TYR A 2 -12.84 33.94 19.19
CA TYR A 2 -14.06 33.20 18.94
C TYR A 2 -15.05 34.09 18.20
N SER A 3 -15.53 33.64 17.03
CA SER A 3 -16.56 34.34 16.28
C SER A 3 -17.37 33.35 15.45
N ASN A 4 -18.66 33.59 15.29
CA ASN A 4 -19.59 32.80 14.49
C ASN A 4 -19.56 31.28 14.81
N GLY A 5 -19.46 30.90 16.10
CA GLY A 5 -19.41 29.51 16.49
C GLY A 5 -18.04 28.82 16.32
N THR A 6 -17.03 29.53 15.86
CA THR A 6 -15.71 28.96 15.56
C THR A 6 -14.61 29.61 16.41
N TYR A 7 -13.74 28.76 16.97
CA TYR A 7 -12.50 29.21 17.60
C TYR A 7 -11.42 29.38 16.54
N THR A 8 -10.83 30.57 16.46
CA THR A 8 -9.71 30.87 15.57
C THR A 8 -8.46 31.13 16.38
N ILE A 9 -7.38 30.43 16.06
CA ILE A 9 -6.06 30.72 16.63
C ILE A 9 -5.48 31.91 15.87
N THR A 10 -5.22 32.99 16.59
CA THR A 10 -4.54 34.17 16.05
C THR A 10 -3.10 34.16 16.51
N LEU A 11 -2.19 34.14 15.56
CA LEU A 11 -0.75 34.21 15.87
C LEU A 11 -0.40 35.61 16.35
N THR A 12 0.17 35.73 17.55
CA THR A 12 0.64 36.97 18.14
C THR A 12 2.10 37.29 17.80
N ARG A 13 2.82 36.33 17.26
CA ARG A 13 4.17 36.44 16.71
C ARG A 13 4.27 35.69 15.39
N LYS A 14 5.14 36.19 14.51
CA LYS A 14 5.43 35.46 13.25
C LYS A 14 6.04 34.10 13.63
N PRO A 15 5.45 32.99 13.19
CA PRO A 15 6.01 31.67 13.47
C PRO A 15 7.32 31.49 12.70
N GLU A 16 8.30 30.95 13.36
CA GLU A 16 9.50 30.44 12.70
C GLU A 16 9.23 28.96 12.36
N PHE A 17 9.17 28.68 11.07
CA PHE A 17 9.05 27.30 10.58
C PHE A 17 10.46 26.76 10.37
N LYS A 18 10.82 25.74 11.15
CA LYS A 18 11.91 24.85 10.78
C LYS A 18 11.27 23.78 9.89
N GLY A 19 11.43 23.91 8.58
CA GLY A 19 10.94 22.91 7.61
C GLY A 19 11.71 21.61 7.77
N ASN A 20 11.05 20.47 7.60
CA ASN A 20 11.75 19.24 7.29
C ASN A 20 12.32 19.39 5.87
N GLU A 21 13.51 18.89 5.64
CA GLU A 21 14.06 18.81 4.29
C GLU A 21 13.19 17.88 3.44
N ARG A 22 12.90 18.31 2.23
CA ARG A 22 12.19 17.46 1.26
C ARG A 22 13.06 16.27 0.91
N PRO A 23 12.52 15.05 0.83
CA PRO A 23 13.31 13.88 0.47
C PRO A 23 13.82 14.00 -0.97
N THR A 24 15.12 13.88 -1.18
CA THR A 24 15.77 13.91 -2.49
C THR A 24 16.12 12.53 -3.03
N SER A 25 16.14 11.53 -2.15
CA SER A 25 16.39 10.12 -2.44
C SER A 25 15.57 9.25 -1.49
N CYS A 26 15.31 8.01 -1.89
CA CYS A 26 14.71 7.01 -1.01
C CYS A 26 15.81 6.32 -0.20
N ASP A 27 15.58 6.12 1.10
CA ASP A 27 16.46 5.30 1.92
C ASP A 27 16.55 3.89 1.35
N ILE A 28 17.74 3.32 1.42
CA ILE A 28 18.07 2.02 0.84
C ILE A 28 18.38 1.05 1.99
N PRO A 29 17.78 -0.15 2.05
CA PRO A 29 18.15 -1.16 3.04
C PRO A 29 19.57 -1.70 2.78
N GLU A 30 20.17 -2.30 3.79
CA GLU A 30 21.54 -2.85 3.71
C GLU A 30 21.68 -3.91 2.61
N THR A 31 20.64 -4.70 2.40
CA THR A 31 20.65 -5.81 1.45
C THR A 31 19.42 -5.80 0.58
N TYR A 32 19.60 -5.82 -0.74
CA TYR A 32 18.57 -6.08 -1.75
C TYR A 32 19.26 -6.36 -3.09
N ASN A 33 18.57 -7.04 -3.99
CA ASN A 33 19.01 -7.24 -5.38
C ASN A 33 17.97 -6.81 -6.41
N LEU A 34 16.78 -6.36 -5.94
CA LEU A 34 15.72 -5.84 -6.78
C LEU A 34 14.95 -4.72 -6.08
N LYS A 35 14.75 -3.60 -6.76
CA LYS A 35 13.92 -2.48 -6.32
C LYS A 35 12.72 -2.32 -7.25
N VAL A 36 11.52 -2.46 -6.69
CA VAL A 36 10.24 -2.25 -7.39
C VAL A 36 9.56 -1.01 -6.86
N VAL A 37 9.09 -0.16 -7.75
CA VAL A 37 8.32 1.06 -7.41
C VAL A 37 6.92 0.96 -8.00
N SER A 38 5.90 1.17 -7.19
CA SER A 38 4.51 1.39 -7.62
C SER A 38 4.17 2.86 -7.55
N PHE A 39 3.57 3.41 -8.62
CA PHE A 39 3.28 4.83 -8.67
C PHE A 39 2.03 5.14 -9.51
N ASN A 40 1.04 5.78 -8.88
CA ASN A 40 -0.09 6.39 -9.58
C ASN A 40 0.36 7.75 -10.12
N LEU A 41 0.25 7.96 -11.44
CA LEU A 41 0.71 9.17 -12.14
C LEU A 41 -0.38 10.23 -12.34
N GLU A 42 -1.60 10.01 -11.82
CA GLU A 42 -2.72 10.96 -11.88
C GLU A 42 -2.97 11.45 -13.31
N HIS A 43 -3.62 10.64 -14.14
CA HIS A 43 -3.94 10.98 -15.56
C HIS A 43 -2.73 11.43 -16.41
N PHE A 44 -1.72 10.57 -16.51
CA PHE A 44 -0.49 10.87 -17.24
C PHE A 44 -0.56 10.45 -18.72
N GLY A 45 -0.57 11.41 -19.64
CA GLY A 45 -0.56 11.11 -21.08
C GLY A 45 -0.61 12.34 -21.98
N LYS A 46 -0.20 12.20 -23.24
CA LYS A 46 -0.08 13.29 -24.22
C LYS A 46 -1.37 14.04 -24.51
N ASN A 47 -2.51 13.39 -24.28
CA ASN A 47 -3.83 13.95 -24.46
C ASN A 47 -4.35 14.72 -23.22
N VAL A 48 -3.57 14.76 -22.15
CA VAL A 48 -3.91 15.45 -20.89
C VAL A 48 -3.25 16.82 -20.86
N SER A 49 -4.00 17.86 -20.51
CA SER A 49 -3.52 19.25 -20.52
C SER A 49 -2.31 19.52 -19.64
N THR A 50 -2.19 18.79 -18.53
CA THR A 50 -1.08 18.90 -17.56
C THR A 50 0.19 18.14 -17.97
N TYR A 51 0.14 17.35 -19.05
CA TYR A 51 1.23 16.47 -19.48
C TYR A 51 2.58 17.17 -19.61
N SER A 52 2.62 18.33 -20.25
CA SER A 52 3.88 19.08 -20.47
C SER A 52 4.55 19.58 -19.19
N ILE A 53 3.79 19.63 -18.08
CA ILE A 53 4.28 19.97 -16.75
C ILE A 53 4.65 18.68 -16.00
N LYS A 54 3.82 17.66 -16.08
CA LYS A 54 4.03 16.37 -15.39
C LYS A 54 5.24 15.62 -15.92
N LEU A 55 5.42 15.56 -17.21
CA LEU A 55 6.49 14.75 -17.85
C LEU A 55 7.89 14.98 -17.24
N PRO A 56 8.43 16.22 -17.16
CA PRO A 56 9.74 16.43 -16.56
C PRO A 56 9.75 16.13 -15.05
N LYS A 57 8.69 16.46 -14.31
CA LYS A 57 8.61 16.21 -12.87
C LYS A 57 8.56 14.71 -12.54
N VAL A 58 7.75 13.93 -13.25
CA VAL A 58 7.68 12.48 -13.10
C VAL A 58 9.03 11.85 -13.49
N ALA A 59 9.65 12.28 -14.59
CA ALA A 59 10.97 11.77 -14.96
C ALA A 59 12.04 12.01 -13.89
N LEU A 60 12.02 13.18 -13.22
CA LEU A 60 12.91 13.47 -12.08
C LEU A 60 12.59 12.56 -10.87
N ALA A 61 11.31 12.28 -10.59
CA ALA A 61 10.92 11.35 -9.54
C ALA A 61 11.43 9.93 -9.82
N LEU A 62 11.25 9.43 -11.03
CA LEU A 62 11.77 8.11 -11.43
C LEU A 62 13.30 8.08 -11.37
N GLN A 63 13.96 9.15 -11.79
CA GLN A 63 15.43 9.28 -11.71
C GLN A 63 15.91 9.25 -10.25
N ALA A 64 15.27 9.95 -9.34
CA ALA A 64 15.61 9.94 -7.90
C ALA A 64 15.40 8.56 -7.25
N LEU A 65 14.40 7.82 -7.69
CA LEU A 65 14.09 6.48 -7.20
C LEU A 65 15.05 5.41 -7.72
N GLN A 66 15.58 5.52 -8.94
CA GLN A 66 16.49 4.55 -9.56
C GLN A 66 16.05 3.10 -9.38
N ALA A 67 14.78 2.79 -9.69
CA ALA A 67 14.24 1.45 -9.54
C ALA A 67 14.63 0.53 -10.72
N ASP A 68 14.58 -0.77 -10.47
CA ASP A 68 14.72 -1.78 -11.51
C ASP A 68 13.41 -2.00 -12.26
N ILE A 69 12.28 -1.84 -11.56
CA ILE A 69 10.94 -1.90 -12.17
C ILE A 69 10.07 -0.79 -11.59
N TYR A 70 9.40 -0.05 -12.47
CA TYR A 70 8.31 0.87 -12.13
C TYR A 70 7.00 0.28 -12.61
N ALA A 71 6.08 0.01 -11.70
CA ALA A 71 4.70 -0.36 -11.96
C ALA A 71 3.85 0.92 -11.89
N LEU A 72 3.36 1.38 -13.02
CA LEU A 72 2.71 2.67 -13.19
C LEU A 72 1.23 2.50 -13.47
N VAL A 73 0.40 3.31 -12.86
CA VAL A 73 -1.04 3.36 -13.10
C VAL A 73 -1.49 4.77 -13.48
N GLU A 74 -2.72 4.88 -13.99
CA GLU A 74 -3.28 6.11 -14.57
C GLU A 74 -2.47 6.66 -15.76
N VAL A 75 -1.92 5.77 -16.57
CA VAL A 75 -1.23 6.15 -17.81
C VAL A 75 -2.21 6.16 -18.98
N GLU A 76 -2.33 7.33 -19.64
CA GLU A 76 -3.29 7.60 -20.70
C GLU A 76 -2.66 7.35 -22.09
N GLY A 77 -2.42 6.08 -22.40
CA GLY A 77 -1.85 5.61 -23.67
C GLY A 77 -0.33 5.46 -23.67
N ALA A 78 0.16 4.60 -24.56
CA ALA A 78 1.57 4.21 -24.65
C ALA A 78 2.51 5.36 -25.04
N ALA A 79 2.06 6.29 -25.89
CA ALA A 79 2.92 7.36 -26.40
C ALA A 79 3.50 8.28 -25.29
N GLY A 80 2.74 8.52 -24.21
CA GLY A 80 3.21 9.25 -23.04
C GLY A 80 4.22 8.45 -22.22
N LEU A 81 3.96 7.15 -22.06
CA LEU A 81 4.87 6.23 -21.36
C LEU A 81 6.22 6.10 -22.07
N GLU A 82 6.22 5.98 -23.38
CA GLU A 82 7.43 5.87 -24.18
C GLU A 82 8.29 7.14 -24.12
N GLU A 83 7.66 8.32 -24.17
CA GLU A 83 8.37 9.59 -24.02
C GLU A 83 8.93 9.76 -22.60
N LEU A 84 8.21 9.35 -21.56
CA LEU A 84 8.70 9.30 -20.18
C LEU A 84 9.93 8.39 -20.07
N CYS A 85 9.88 7.20 -20.64
CA CYS A 85 10.98 6.24 -20.64
C CYS A 85 12.21 6.82 -21.37
N GLN A 86 12.02 7.47 -22.52
CA GLN A 86 13.10 8.15 -23.25
C GLN A 86 13.70 9.29 -22.42
N LEU A 87 12.87 10.10 -21.75
CA LEU A 87 13.35 11.18 -20.90
C LEU A 87 14.12 10.65 -19.68
N LEU A 88 13.63 9.58 -19.04
CA LEU A 88 14.34 8.90 -17.96
C LEU A 88 15.70 8.39 -18.42
N ASN A 89 15.78 7.75 -19.58
CA ASN A 89 17.05 7.30 -20.16
C ASN A 89 18.02 8.47 -20.42
N ARG A 90 17.52 9.60 -20.95
CA ARG A 90 18.33 10.81 -21.13
C ARG A 90 18.84 11.37 -19.81
N ASN A 91 17.95 11.50 -18.82
CA ASN A 91 18.30 12.05 -17.50
C ASN A 91 19.34 11.19 -16.76
N CYS A 92 19.27 9.86 -16.94
CA CYS A 92 20.23 8.90 -16.35
C CYS A 92 21.45 8.62 -17.25
N ASN A 93 21.57 9.26 -18.41
CA ASN A 93 22.61 9.00 -19.40
C ASN A 93 22.76 7.50 -19.73
N THR A 94 21.66 6.83 -20.05
CA THR A 94 21.58 5.38 -20.28
C THR A 94 20.55 5.04 -21.36
N GLN A 95 20.48 3.78 -21.78
CA GLN A 95 19.47 3.22 -22.67
C GLN A 95 18.83 1.94 -22.06
N LYS A 96 19.06 1.71 -20.77
CA LYS A 96 18.64 0.48 -20.09
C LYS A 96 17.14 0.39 -19.79
N TYR A 97 16.47 1.52 -19.65
CA TYR A 97 15.03 1.52 -19.37
C TYR A 97 14.22 1.23 -20.62
N LYS A 98 13.24 0.32 -20.48
CA LYS A 98 12.33 -0.11 -21.54
C LYS A 98 10.90 -0.08 -21.02
N THR A 99 9.94 0.13 -21.93
CA THR A 99 8.50 0.08 -21.60
C THR A 99 7.94 -1.33 -21.75
N ARG A 100 6.93 -1.63 -20.96
CA ARG A 100 6.13 -2.86 -21.07
C ARG A 100 4.67 -2.57 -20.75
N TYR A 101 3.77 -2.78 -21.70
CA TYR A 101 2.33 -2.54 -21.58
C TYR A 101 1.55 -3.57 -22.41
N TYR A 102 0.25 -3.72 -22.09
CA TYR A 102 -0.59 -4.72 -22.75
C TYR A 102 -0.89 -4.34 -24.21
N LYS A 103 -1.31 -3.09 -24.42
CA LYS A 103 -1.70 -2.59 -25.75
C LYS A 103 -1.67 -1.05 -25.77
N ASP A 104 -1.53 -0.48 -26.98
CA ASP A 104 -1.63 0.97 -27.22
C ASP A 104 -3.03 1.52 -26.97
N ASN A 105 -3.14 2.84 -26.85
CA ASN A 105 -4.41 3.57 -26.79
C ASN A 105 -5.41 3.09 -25.72
N VAL A 106 -4.88 2.68 -24.56
CA VAL A 106 -5.66 2.36 -23.36
C VAL A 106 -5.64 3.55 -22.42
N GLN A 107 -6.81 3.93 -21.91
CA GLN A 107 -6.95 4.99 -20.91
C GLN A 107 -6.80 4.43 -19.49
N GLY A 108 -5.98 5.09 -18.68
CA GLY A 108 -5.75 4.70 -17.30
C GLY A 108 -5.12 3.31 -17.14
N MET A 109 -4.26 2.91 -18.09
CA MET A 109 -3.64 1.58 -18.06
C MET A 109 -2.68 1.39 -16.88
N ALA A 110 -2.56 0.13 -16.46
CA ALA A 110 -1.45 -0.35 -15.63
C ALA A 110 -0.33 -0.89 -16.56
N CYS A 111 0.88 -0.37 -16.37
CA CYS A 111 2.01 -0.66 -17.25
C CYS A 111 3.34 -0.60 -16.48
N PHE A 112 4.45 -0.88 -17.18
CA PHE A 112 5.76 -0.96 -16.56
C PHE A 112 6.83 -0.19 -17.35
N ILE A 113 7.78 0.37 -16.62
CA ILE A 113 9.13 0.72 -17.12
C ILE A 113 10.09 -0.16 -16.34
N TYR A 114 11.04 -0.81 -17.02
CA TYR A 114 11.99 -1.70 -16.37
C TYR A 114 13.41 -1.51 -16.87
N ASN A 115 14.37 -1.78 -16.01
CA ASN A 115 15.80 -1.78 -16.29
C ASN A 115 16.20 -3.11 -16.93
N SER A 116 16.47 -3.11 -18.25
CA SER A 116 16.83 -4.31 -19.00
C SER A 116 18.17 -4.93 -18.62
N ASP A 117 19.04 -4.18 -17.89
CA ASP A 117 20.29 -4.73 -17.35
C ASP A 117 20.04 -5.56 -16.08
N ALA A 118 18.98 -5.21 -15.32
CA ALA A 118 18.65 -5.87 -14.06
C ALA A 118 17.66 -7.04 -14.25
N VAL A 119 16.65 -6.86 -15.10
CA VAL A 119 15.55 -7.82 -15.25
C VAL A 119 15.16 -8.05 -16.72
N THR A 120 14.65 -9.25 -16.97
CA THR A 120 14.05 -9.65 -18.25
C THR A 120 12.60 -10.02 -18.07
N PRO A 121 11.64 -9.42 -18.82
CA PRO A 121 10.23 -9.84 -18.80
C PRO A 121 10.06 -11.28 -19.31
N VAL A 122 9.29 -12.09 -18.60
CA VAL A 122 8.98 -13.48 -18.93
C VAL A 122 7.53 -13.59 -19.38
N GLY A 123 7.30 -14.15 -20.56
CA GLY A 123 5.96 -14.35 -21.11
C GLY A 123 5.27 -13.04 -21.53
N ALA A 124 3.98 -13.15 -21.84
CA ALA A 124 3.13 -12.01 -22.20
C ALA A 124 2.50 -11.39 -20.94
N ILE A 125 2.10 -10.11 -21.03
CA ILE A 125 1.28 -9.50 -19.97
C ILE A 125 -0.05 -10.23 -19.88
N SER A 126 -0.42 -10.58 -18.66
CA SER A 126 -1.72 -11.16 -18.31
C SER A 126 -2.65 -10.08 -17.75
N LEU A 127 -3.97 -10.21 -18.03
CA LEU A 127 -4.98 -9.29 -17.52
C LEU A 127 -5.81 -9.97 -16.43
N ASN A 128 -5.98 -9.31 -15.31
CA ASN A 128 -6.93 -9.72 -14.28
C ASN A 128 -8.35 -9.25 -14.71
N LYS A 129 -9.16 -10.20 -15.17
CA LYS A 129 -10.51 -9.95 -15.67
C LYS A 129 -11.56 -10.28 -14.63
N LEU A 130 -12.37 -9.30 -14.28
CA LEU A 130 -13.61 -9.56 -13.55
C LEU A 130 -14.66 -10.18 -14.47
N ALA A 131 -15.70 -10.77 -13.89
CA ALA A 131 -16.77 -11.43 -14.64
C ALA A 131 -17.47 -10.50 -15.67
N ASP A 132 -17.57 -9.22 -15.36
CA ASP A 132 -18.14 -8.19 -16.23
C ASP A 132 -17.10 -7.49 -17.13
N ASN A 133 -15.86 -7.99 -17.15
CA ASN A 133 -14.75 -7.45 -17.93
C ASN A 133 -14.49 -5.94 -17.70
N TYR A 134 -14.73 -5.45 -16.47
CA TYR A 134 -14.57 -4.04 -16.12
C TYR A 134 -13.10 -3.63 -16.09
N LEU A 135 -12.69 -2.77 -17.04
CA LEU A 135 -11.36 -2.14 -17.15
C LEU A 135 -10.20 -3.11 -16.85
N PRO A 136 -10.07 -4.23 -17.57
CA PRO A 136 -9.04 -5.23 -17.28
C PRO A 136 -7.62 -4.69 -17.52
N GLU A 137 -7.45 -3.70 -18.40
CA GLU A 137 -6.17 -3.05 -18.68
C GLU A 137 -5.60 -2.24 -17.51
N ARG A 138 -6.43 -1.96 -16.50
CA ARG A 138 -6.01 -1.35 -15.23
C ARG A 138 -5.49 -2.37 -14.22
N LYS A 139 -5.50 -3.65 -14.54
CA LYS A 139 -5.14 -4.77 -13.68
C LYS A 139 -4.32 -5.78 -14.46
N THR A 140 -3.01 -5.61 -14.45
CA THR A 140 -2.07 -6.38 -15.28
C THR A 140 -1.10 -7.15 -14.41
N ALA A 141 -0.57 -8.26 -14.94
CA ALA A 141 0.53 -8.99 -14.35
C ALA A 141 1.61 -9.31 -15.40
N GLN A 142 2.86 -9.21 -14.98
CA GLN A 142 4.04 -9.56 -15.77
C GLN A 142 5.00 -10.37 -14.93
N GLY A 143 5.45 -11.51 -15.44
CA GLY A 143 6.59 -12.25 -14.90
C GLY A 143 7.90 -11.52 -15.22
N PHE A 144 8.80 -11.43 -14.26
CA PHE A 144 10.16 -10.93 -14.44
C PHE A 144 11.17 -11.94 -13.92
N GLN A 145 12.32 -11.97 -14.56
CA GLN A 145 13.48 -12.77 -14.16
C GLN A 145 14.67 -11.84 -13.91
N LEU A 146 15.32 -11.98 -12.75
CA LEU A 146 16.56 -11.29 -12.46
C LEU A 146 17.67 -11.80 -13.37
N ASN A 147 18.42 -10.89 -13.99
CA ASN A 147 19.52 -11.27 -14.86
C ASN A 147 20.73 -11.81 -14.08
N SER A 148 20.91 -11.39 -12.82
CA SER A 148 22.05 -11.74 -11.98
C SER A 148 22.04 -13.20 -11.49
N ASN A 149 20.87 -13.75 -11.17
CA ASN A 149 20.76 -15.08 -10.55
C ASN A 149 19.67 -15.97 -11.14
N GLN A 150 18.94 -15.47 -12.16
CA GLN A 150 17.86 -16.14 -12.89
C GLN A 150 16.59 -16.41 -12.05
N GLU A 151 16.52 -15.89 -10.82
CA GLU A 151 15.31 -15.96 -10.01
C GLU A 151 14.17 -15.19 -10.64
N ARG A 152 12.95 -15.64 -10.39
CA ARG A 152 11.73 -15.11 -11.00
C ARG A 152 10.75 -14.64 -9.94
N PHE A 153 9.85 -13.79 -10.35
CA PHE A 153 8.65 -13.43 -9.58
C PHE A 153 7.61 -12.85 -10.54
N ILE A 154 6.39 -12.71 -10.07
CA ILE A 154 5.27 -12.13 -10.80
C ILE A 154 4.89 -10.80 -10.16
N LEU A 155 4.82 -9.74 -10.96
CA LEU A 155 4.40 -8.41 -10.52
C LEU A 155 2.99 -8.12 -11.04
N CYS A 156 2.03 -8.02 -10.12
CA CYS A 156 0.65 -7.60 -10.40
C CYS A 156 0.51 -6.10 -10.12
N CYS A 157 0.22 -5.32 -11.15
CA CYS A 157 -0.02 -3.88 -11.07
C CYS A 157 -1.50 -3.60 -11.21
N ASN A 158 -2.10 -2.94 -10.21
CA ASN A 158 -3.55 -2.77 -10.10
C ASN A 158 -3.93 -1.29 -9.89
N HIS A 159 -5.00 -0.87 -10.55
CA HIS A 159 -5.71 0.35 -10.24
C HIS A 159 -7.20 0.03 -10.13
N TRP A 160 -7.71 -0.03 -8.90
CA TRP A 160 -9.10 -0.41 -8.63
C TRP A 160 -10.05 0.77 -8.67
N LYS A 161 -11.36 0.47 -8.54
CA LYS A 161 -12.40 1.48 -8.59
C LYS A 161 -12.28 2.51 -7.49
N SER A 162 -12.13 3.78 -7.88
CA SER A 162 -12.06 4.91 -6.94
C SER A 162 -13.33 5.04 -6.09
N LYS A 163 -13.21 5.70 -4.93
CA LYS A 163 -14.33 6.01 -4.03
C LYS A 163 -15.27 7.08 -4.59
N SER A 164 -14.86 7.78 -5.65
CA SER A 164 -15.62 8.86 -6.28
C SER A 164 -16.40 8.40 -7.51
N GLY A 165 -17.43 9.17 -7.87
CA GLY A 165 -18.21 9.01 -9.09
C GLY A 165 -19.49 9.81 -9.05
N SER A 166 -19.93 10.32 -10.21
CA SER A 166 -21.28 10.86 -10.39
C SER A 166 -22.28 9.70 -10.57
N ASN A 167 -23.47 9.83 -10.03
CA ASN A 167 -24.55 8.83 -10.17
C ASN A 167 -24.16 7.44 -9.69
N VAL A 168 -23.62 7.34 -8.47
CA VAL A 168 -23.24 6.05 -7.84
C VAL A 168 -24.47 5.15 -7.76
N PRO A 169 -24.46 3.94 -8.37
CA PRO A 169 -25.56 2.98 -8.26
C PRO A 169 -25.87 2.64 -6.79
N GLU A 170 -27.14 2.35 -6.47
CA GLU A 170 -27.61 2.14 -5.10
C GLU A 170 -26.77 1.12 -4.34
N GLN A 171 -26.44 -0.01 -4.97
CA GLN A 171 -25.65 -1.07 -4.38
C GLN A 171 -24.19 -0.68 -4.06
N TYR A 172 -23.71 0.44 -4.60
CA TYR A 172 -22.33 0.94 -4.42
C TYR A 172 -22.25 2.26 -3.66
N LYS A 173 -23.38 2.79 -3.18
CA LYS A 173 -23.38 4.01 -2.37
C LYS A 173 -22.59 3.82 -1.07
N ASP A 174 -22.01 4.91 -0.60
CA ASP A 174 -21.41 4.97 0.72
C ASP A 174 -22.48 4.72 1.79
N LYS A 175 -22.25 3.74 2.67
CA LYS A 175 -23.14 3.37 3.76
C LYS A 175 -22.84 4.12 5.05
N GLY A 176 -21.84 5.01 5.06
CA GLY A 176 -21.38 5.72 6.26
C GLY A 176 -20.66 4.82 7.27
N ASP A 177 -20.18 3.68 6.84
CA ASP A 177 -19.47 2.67 7.63
C ASP A 177 -17.93 2.83 7.59
N GLY A 178 -17.44 3.92 6.99
CA GLY A 178 -16.02 4.22 6.84
C GLY A 178 -15.35 3.58 5.62
N GLN A 179 -16.09 2.77 4.84
CA GLN A 179 -15.55 2.08 3.65
C GLN A 179 -15.60 2.97 2.38
N GLY A 180 -16.48 3.97 2.37
CA GLY A 180 -16.72 4.85 1.23
C GLY A 180 -17.48 4.19 0.07
N ALA A 181 -17.86 5.01 -0.91
CA ALA A 181 -18.58 4.51 -2.08
C ALA A 181 -17.78 3.47 -2.86
N TYR A 182 -18.49 2.60 -3.57
CA TYR A 182 -17.93 1.49 -4.36
C TYR A 182 -17.16 0.42 -3.54
N ASN A 183 -17.28 0.37 -2.22
CA ASN A 183 -16.62 -0.69 -1.42
C ASN A 183 -16.95 -2.11 -1.92
N PRO A 184 -18.22 -2.50 -2.19
CA PRO A 184 -18.52 -3.85 -2.69
C PRO A 184 -17.84 -4.16 -4.03
N ARG A 185 -17.60 -3.12 -4.86
CA ARG A 185 -16.88 -3.28 -6.14
C ARG A 185 -15.40 -3.61 -5.89
N ARG A 186 -14.75 -2.89 -4.98
CA ARG A 186 -13.34 -3.15 -4.63
C ARG A 186 -13.16 -4.50 -3.95
N VAL A 187 -14.13 -4.97 -3.16
CA VAL A 187 -14.13 -6.35 -2.63
C VAL A 187 -14.14 -7.37 -3.78
N GLN A 188 -14.99 -7.18 -4.80
CA GLN A 188 -14.99 -8.04 -6.00
C GLN A 188 -13.64 -8.00 -6.75
N GLU A 189 -12.99 -6.84 -6.80
CA GLU A 189 -11.65 -6.71 -7.40
C GLU A 189 -10.59 -7.44 -6.57
N ALA A 190 -10.69 -7.43 -5.23
CA ALA A 190 -9.82 -8.20 -4.35
C ALA A 190 -10.00 -9.71 -4.53
N GLU A 191 -11.23 -10.21 -4.53
CA GLU A 191 -11.56 -11.62 -4.77
C GLU A 191 -11.08 -12.09 -6.15
N ALA A 192 -11.28 -11.26 -7.19
CA ALA A 192 -10.78 -11.55 -8.53
C ALA A 192 -9.25 -11.60 -8.57
N THR A 193 -8.57 -10.72 -7.81
CA THR A 193 -7.11 -10.72 -7.72
C THR A 193 -6.59 -11.99 -7.05
N LEU A 194 -7.22 -12.45 -5.97
CA LEU A 194 -6.86 -13.73 -5.31
C LEU A 194 -7.06 -14.94 -6.25
N LYS A 195 -8.14 -14.94 -7.02
CA LYS A 195 -8.37 -15.99 -8.05
C LYS A 195 -7.31 -15.91 -9.14
N PHE A 196 -7.04 -14.72 -9.64
CA PHE A 196 -6.06 -14.48 -10.70
C PHE A 196 -4.64 -14.90 -10.26
N ILE A 197 -4.23 -14.64 -9.03
CA ILE A 197 -2.95 -15.11 -8.47
C ILE A 197 -2.84 -16.62 -8.57
N LYS A 198 -3.89 -17.37 -8.20
CA LYS A 198 -3.91 -18.85 -8.32
C LYS A 198 -3.77 -19.36 -9.75
N GLU A 199 -4.19 -18.58 -10.74
CA GLU A 199 -4.07 -18.90 -12.16
C GLU A 199 -2.68 -18.55 -12.70
N ILE A 200 -2.17 -17.35 -12.39
CA ILE A 200 -0.88 -16.89 -12.94
C ILE A 200 0.31 -17.61 -12.31
N THR A 201 0.25 -17.97 -11.02
CA THR A 201 1.31 -18.78 -10.38
C THR A 201 1.50 -20.13 -11.09
N LYS A 202 0.40 -20.73 -11.57
CA LYS A 202 0.49 -21.95 -12.41
C LYS A 202 1.04 -21.67 -13.80
N THR A 203 0.62 -20.55 -14.42
CA THR A 203 1.05 -20.16 -15.78
C THR A 203 2.54 -19.88 -15.83
N TYR A 204 3.08 -19.17 -14.83
CA TYR A 204 4.51 -18.85 -14.75
C TYR A 204 5.32 -19.93 -14.03
N ASN A 205 4.66 -20.91 -13.40
CA ASN A 205 5.26 -21.94 -12.54
C ASN A 205 6.14 -21.29 -11.45
N ASP A 206 5.58 -20.29 -10.77
CA ASP A 206 6.26 -19.50 -9.76
C ASP A 206 5.28 -19.07 -8.68
N PRO A 207 5.53 -19.33 -7.38
CA PRO A 207 4.65 -18.94 -6.28
C PRO A 207 4.85 -17.49 -5.83
N ASP A 208 5.89 -16.82 -6.27
CA ASP A 208 6.31 -15.51 -5.79
C ASP A 208 5.57 -14.40 -6.53
N VAL A 209 4.58 -13.81 -5.87
CA VAL A 209 3.74 -12.74 -6.43
C VAL A 209 3.79 -11.50 -5.55
N LEU A 210 4.12 -10.37 -6.18
CA LEU A 210 4.01 -9.03 -5.60
C LEU A 210 2.79 -8.33 -6.21
N VAL A 211 1.85 -7.92 -5.38
CA VAL A 211 0.66 -7.15 -5.76
C VAL A 211 0.87 -5.70 -5.34
N VAL A 212 0.90 -4.80 -6.32
CA VAL A 212 1.10 -3.38 -6.09
C VAL A 212 0.07 -2.54 -6.84
N GLY A 213 -0.02 -1.27 -6.47
CA GLY A 213 -0.83 -0.27 -7.16
C GLY A 213 -1.75 0.51 -6.25
N ASP A 214 -2.54 1.37 -6.86
CA ASP A 214 -3.62 2.09 -6.21
C ASP A 214 -4.86 1.18 -6.10
N LEU A 215 -5.07 0.63 -4.91
CA LEU A 215 -6.23 -0.23 -4.62
C LEU A 215 -7.45 0.56 -4.17
N ASN A 216 -7.34 1.89 -4.10
CA ASN A 216 -8.43 2.81 -3.73
C ASN A 216 -9.15 2.43 -2.42
N ALA A 217 -8.46 1.71 -1.54
CA ALA A 217 -8.95 1.24 -0.26
C ALA A 217 -7.90 1.50 0.82
N TYR A 218 -8.31 2.06 1.95
CA TYR A 218 -7.39 2.22 3.08
C TYR A 218 -7.10 0.88 3.77
N THR A 219 -5.98 0.81 4.46
CA THR A 219 -5.43 -0.43 5.05
C THR A 219 -6.44 -1.25 5.87
N CYS A 220 -7.38 -0.61 6.54
CA CYS A 220 -8.38 -1.30 7.38
C CYS A 220 -9.71 -1.58 6.67
N GLU A 221 -9.83 -1.26 5.38
CA GLU A 221 -11.06 -1.48 4.62
C GLU A 221 -11.19 -2.93 4.13
N ASP A 222 -12.41 -3.35 3.86
CA ASP A 222 -12.75 -4.73 3.48
C ASP A 222 -11.94 -5.26 2.27
N PRO A 223 -11.67 -4.47 1.20
CA PRO A 223 -10.90 -4.99 0.07
C PRO A 223 -9.48 -5.42 0.46
N ILE A 224 -8.81 -4.66 1.33
CA ILE A 224 -7.45 -4.99 1.80
C ILE A 224 -7.50 -6.20 2.73
N ARG A 225 -8.48 -6.24 3.65
CA ARG A 225 -8.70 -7.43 4.51
C ARG A 225 -8.98 -8.68 3.69
N THR A 226 -9.77 -8.56 2.61
CA THR A 226 -10.04 -9.69 1.70
C THR A 226 -8.74 -10.26 1.13
N LEU A 227 -7.78 -9.41 0.74
CA LEU A 227 -6.48 -9.88 0.26
C LEU A 227 -5.66 -10.54 1.38
N GLU A 228 -5.63 -9.96 2.58
CA GLU A 228 -4.92 -10.49 3.75
C GLU A 228 -5.53 -11.83 4.22
N ASP A 229 -6.84 -11.92 4.31
CA ASP A 229 -7.59 -13.15 4.63
C ASP A 229 -7.36 -14.23 3.54
N GLY A 230 -7.11 -13.81 2.31
CA GLY A 230 -6.72 -14.66 1.18
C GLY A 230 -5.28 -15.14 1.19
N GLY A 231 -4.49 -14.75 2.19
CA GLY A 231 -3.10 -15.20 2.42
C GLY A 231 -2.02 -14.28 1.87
N LEU A 232 -2.34 -13.06 1.45
CA LEU A 232 -1.34 -12.05 1.12
C LEU A 232 -0.88 -11.30 2.37
N VAL A 233 0.41 -10.98 2.43
CA VAL A 233 1.01 -10.19 3.50
C VAL A 233 1.11 -8.73 3.06
N ASN A 234 0.52 -7.81 3.82
CA ASN A 234 0.61 -6.38 3.56
C ASN A 234 1.96 -5.83 4.08
N LEU A 235 2.86 -5.54 3.16
CA LEU A 235 4.22 -5.14 3.48
C LEU A 235 4.28 -3.76 4.17
N LEU A 236 3.36 -2.85 3.84
CA LEU A 236 3.36 -1.51 4.43
C LEU A 236 2.95 -1.52 5.91
N THR A 237 2.12 -2.46 6.33
CA THR A 237 1.80 -2.63 7.75
C THR A 237 2.98 -3.19 8.55
N THR A 238 3.87 -3.93 7.89
CA THR A 238 5.07 -4.49 8.49
C THR A 238 6.22 -3.49 8.56
N TYR A 239 6.54 -2.85 7.42
CA TYR A 239 7.75 -2.02 7.29
C TYR A 239 7.51 -0.53 7.54
N ALA A 240 6.32 -0.01 7.25
CA ALA A 240 6.02 1.42 7.35
C ALA A 240 4.62 1.71 7.96
N PRO A 241 4.26 1.16 9.14
CA PRO A 241 2.90 1.17 9.69
C PRO A 241 2.35 2.57 10.02
N ASN A 242 3.22 3.56 10.19
CA ASN A 242 2.85 4.92 10.58
C ASN A 242 3.10 5.95 9.47
N GLN A 243 3.14 5.51 8.23
CA GLN A 243 3.31 6.36 7.06
C GLN A 243 2.06 6.34 6.17
N TYR A 244 2.10 7.04 5.05
CA TYR A 244 0.99 7.17 4.10
C TYR A 244 1.51 7.49 2.70
N SER A 245 0.73 7.14 1.68
CA SER A 245 1.00 7.48 0.28
C SER A 245 0.10 8.60 -0.24
N TYR A 246 -1.05 8.80 0.40
CA TYR A 246 -2.10 9.69 -0.06
C TYR A 246 -2.61 10.60 1.06
N ALA A 247 -2.88 11.85 0.72
CA ALA A 247 -3.48 12.83 1.61
C ALA A 247 -4.71 13.45 0.95
N TYR A 248 -5.86 13.36 1.62
CA TYR A 248 -7.11 13.90 1.15
C TYR A 248 -7.58 15.04 2.04
N PHE A 249 -7.90 16.16 1.43
CA PHE A 249 -8.46 17.32 2.11
C PHE A 249 -9.84 17.65 1.56
N SER A 250 -10.86 17.62 2.41
CA SER A 250 -12.23 17.99 2.05
C SER A 250 -12.96 18.60 3.25
N ASN A 251 -13.73 19.65 3.00
CA ASN A 251 -14.59 20.30 3.99
C ASN A 251 -13.89 20.65 5.33
N GLY A 252 -12.62 21.07 5.27
CA GLY A 252 -11.85 21.38 6.47
C GLY A 252 -11.31 20.16 7.23
N SER A 253 -11.53 18.96 6.73
CA SER A 253 -10.98 17.71 7.25
C SER A 253 -9.78 17.26 6.42
N TYR A 254 -8.76 16.74 7.11
CA TYR A 254 -7.56 16.20 6.50
C TYR A 254 -7.44 14.72 6.87
N ALA A 255 -7.40 13.85 5.87
CA ALA A 255 -7.24 12.41 6.06
C ALA A 255 -5.99 11.94 5.32
N VAL A 256 -5.19 11.10 5.97
CA VAL A 256 -4.00 10.49 5.38
C VAL A 256 -4.07 8.98 5.54
N GLY A 257 -3.51 8.26 4.58
CA GLY A 257 -3.46 6.81 4.63
C GLY A 257 -2.83 6.22 3.38
N TYR A 258 -2.80 4.90 3.32
CA TYR A 258 -2.40 4.17 2.14
C TYR A 258 -3.64 3.89 1.27
N LEU A 259 -3.68 4.43 0.06
CA LEU A 259 -4.49 3.96 -1.06
C LEU A 259 -3.65 3.08 -1.99
N ASP A 260 -2.35 3.37 -2.05
CA ASP A 260 -1.35 2.59 -2.74
C ASP A 260 -0.80 1.52 -1.80
N HIS A 261 -0.74 0.29 -2.26
CA HIS A 261 -0.34 -0.87 -1.47
C HIS A 261 0.78 -1.66 -2.12
N SER A 262 1.44 -2.46 -1.29
CA SER A 262 2.37 -3.50 -1.68
C SER A 262 2.10 -4.73 -0.79
N LEU A 263 1.60 -5.81 -1.43
CA LEU A 263 1.29 -7.07 -0.75
C LEU A 263 2.03 -8.21 -1.45
N ALA A 264 2.51 -9.17 -0.67
CA ALA A 264 3.26 -10.31 -1.19
C ALA A 264 2.60 -11.64 -0.84
N THR A 265 2.78 -12.67 -1.69
CA THR A 265 2.54 -14.05 -1.26
C THR A 265 3.50 -14.42 -0.13
N SER A 266 3.14 -15.39 0.70
CA SER A 266 3.94 -15.83 1.84
C SER A 266 5.33 -16.38 1.46
N THR A 267 5.52 -16.82 0.23
CA THR A 267 6.81 -17.23 -0.32
C THR A 267 7.69 -16.02 -0.65
N LEU A 268 7.13 -15.02 -1.31
CA LEU A 268 7.84 -13.80 -1.68
C LEU A 268 8.10 -12.90 -0.46
N GLU A 269 7.20 -12.85 0.51
CA GLU A 269 7.34 -12.04 1.73
C GLU A 269 8.66 -12.32 2.45
N LYS A 270 9.10 -13.58 2.48
CA LYS A 270 10.38 -14.00 3.08
C LYS A 270 11.62 -13.42 2.38
N GLN A 271 11.45 -12.92 1.17
CA GLN A 271 12.48 -12.32 0.33
C GLN A 271 12.38 -10.78 0.27
N VAL A 272 11.39 -10.19 0.97
CA VAL A 272 11.24 -8.74 1.12
C VAL A 272 12.21 -8.24 2.19
N THR A 273 12.96 -7.22 1.88
CA THR A 273 13.87 -6.57 2.84
C THR A 273 13.34 -5.26 3.37
N ASP A 274 12.47 -4.57 2.60
CA ASP A 274 11.81 -3.34 3.04
C ASP A 274 10.66 -2.95 2.10
N ALA A 275 9.69 -2.17 2.62
CA ALA A 275 8.64 -1.54 1.84
C ALA A 275 8.22 -0.21 2.49
N ARG A 276 8.24 0.90 1.72
CA ARG A 276 7.95 2.24 2.25
C ARG A 276 7.44 3.21 1.19
N PRO A 277 6.72 4.27 1.56
CA PRO A 277 6.41 5.36 0.64
C PRO A 277 7.61 6.29 0.47
N PHE A 278 7.79 6.82 -0.73
CA PHE A 278 8.68 7.95 -0.99
C PHE A 278 7.83 9.22 -1.09
N ARG A 279 7.68 9.94 0.03
CA ARG A 279 6.70 11.00 0.21
C ARG A 279 7.10 12.32 -0.44
N ILE A 280 7.05 12.37 -1.77
CA ILE A 280 7.33 13.56 -2.57
C ILE A 280 6.05 14.30 -3.02
N ASN A 281 4.88 13.72 -2.82
CA ASN A 281 3.61 14.23 -3.33
C ASN A 281 2.58 14.45 -2.22
N ALA A 282 2.30 13.46 -1.38
CA ALA A 282 1.27 13.54 -0.34
C ALA A 282 1.55 14.59 0.73
N ASP A 283 2.82 14.93 0.98
CA ASP A 283 3.23 15.97 1.94
C ASP A 283 3.18 17.39 1.35
N GLU A 284 3.03 17.51 0.04
CA GLU A 284 3.06 18.80 -0.64
C GLU A 284 1.68 19.45 -0.68
N PRO A 285 1.59 20.77 -0.53
CA PRO A 285 0.31 21.47 -0.57
C PRO A 285 -0.39 21.34 -1.93
N GLN A 286 -1.73 21.26 -1.95
CA GLN A 286 -2.54 21.25 -3.19
C GLN A 286 -2.29 22.47 -4.10
N LYS A 287 -1.84 23.61 -3.56
CA LYS A 287 -1.43 24.77 -4.36
C LYS A 287 -0.23 24.51 -5.27
N MET A 288 0.44 23.38 -5.10
CA MET A 288 1.55 22.92 -5.95
C MET A 288 1.10 21.88 -6.97
N ASP A 289 -0.20 21.58 -7.08
CA ASP A 289 -0.73 20.70 -8.11
C ASP A 289 -0.38 21.21 -9.51
N VAL A 290 -0.16 20.28 -10.41
CA VAL A 290 0.33 20.56 -11.77
C VAL A 290 -0.64 21.33 -12.65
N ASP A 291 -1.90 21.44 -12.25
CA ASP A 291 -2.94 22.26 -12.89
C ASP A 291 -2.94 23.73 -12.44
N GLN A 292 -2.17 24.04 -11.37
CA GLN A 292 -2.07 25.40 -10.85
C GLN A 292 -1.12 26.27 -11.69
N SER A 293 -1.31 27.60 -11.65
CA SER A 293 -0.46 28.54 -12.37
C SER A 293 0.91 28.69 -11.71
N GLY A 294 1.97 28.81 -12.52
CA GLY A 294 3.32 29.09 -12.04
C GLY A 294 4.08 27.89 -11.45
N ILE A 295 3.61 26.67 -11.69
CA ILE A 295 4.26 25.46 -11.18
C ILE A 295 5.63 25.25 -11.82
N GLN A 296 6.62 25.02 -10.98
CA GLN A 296 7.99 24.71 -11.38
C GLN A 296 8.07 23.30 -11.96
N LYS A 297 8.78 23.17 -13.08
CA LYS A 297 8.96 21.90 -13.81
C LYS A 297 10.30 21.21 -13.50
N ASP A 298 11.17 21.87 -12.77
CA ASP A 298 12.56 21.47 -12.49
C ASP A 298 12.75 20.69 -11.19
N ASN A 299 11.66 20.25 -10.61
CA ASN A 299 11.65 19.42 -9.39
C ASN A 299 10.59 18.32 -9.48
N MET A 300 10.75 17.29 -8.65
CA MET A 300 9.86 16.11 -8.62
C MET A 300 8.64 16.24 -7.70
N TYR A 301 8.58 17.27 -6.85
CA TYR A 301 7.56 17.35 -5.81
C TYR A 301 6.19 17.72 -6.37
N ARG A 302 5.15 17.06 -5.88
CA ARG A 302 3.77 17.20 -6.34
C ARG A 302 3.63 16.97 -7.86
N CYS A 303 4.26 15.92 -8.37
CA CYS A 303 4.07 15.48 -9.75
C CYS A 303 2.86 14.58 -9.94
N SER A 304 2.24 14.15 -8.83
CA SER A 304 1.00 13.40 -8.70
C SER A 304 0.36 13.74 -7.35
N ASP A 305 -0.88 13.34 -7.10
CA ASP A 305 -1.54 13.38 -5.79
C ASP A 305 -1.17 12.17 -4.90
N HIS A 306 -0.62 11.10 -5.48
CA HIS A 306 -0.10 9.93 -4.79
C HIS A 306 1.42 9.96 -4.65
N SER A 307 1.95 9.48 -3.53
CA SER A 307 3.39 9.24 -3.35
C SER A 307 3.73 7.80 -3.75
N PRO A 308 4.85 7.56 -4.47
CA PRO A 308 5.23 6.21 -4.87
C PRO A 308 5.52 5.30 -3.68
N ILE A 309 5.22 4.01 -3.82
CA ILE A 309 5.60 2.94 -2.90
C ILE A 309 6.83 2.24 -3.46
N VAL A 310 7.84 2.09 -2.62
CA VAL A 310 9.09 1.40 -2.95
C VAL A 310 9.13 0.09 -2.18
N THR A 311 9.36 -1.01 -2.88
CA THR A 311 9.54 -2.36 -2.29
C THR A 311 10.92 -2.88 -2.67
N PHE A 312 11.67 -3.33 -1.71
CA PHE A 312 12.99 -3.92 -1.89
C PHE A 312 12.91 -5.43 -1.65
N LEU A 313 13.51 -6.18 -2.56
CA LEU A 313 13.52 -7.63 -2.56
C LEU A 313 14.97 -8.14 -2.64
N ASN A 314 15.23 -9.27 -2.00
CA ASN A 314 16.48 -10.04 -2.14
C ASN A 314 16.15 -11.42 -2.70
N LEU A 315 15.75 -11.46 -3.97
CA LEU A 315 15.27 -12.67 -4.63
C LEU A 315 16.38 -13.71 -4.78
N GLY A 316 16.04 -14.96 -4.48
CA GLY A 316 16.95 -16.11 -4.54
C GLY A 316 17.94 -16.20 -3.38
N ASN A 317 17.98 -15.20 -2.52
CA ASN A 317 18.74 -15.23 -1.28
C ASN A 317 17.84 -15.50 -0.07
N GLY A 318 16.76 -16.24 -0.27
CA GLY A 318 15.95 -16.79 0.82
C GLY A 318 16.90 -17.49 1.79
N SER A 319 16.92 -17.07 3.03
CA SER A 319 17.91 -17.37 4.06
C SER A 319 18.31 -18.84 4.09
N THR A 320 19.47 -19.16 3.52
CA THR A 320 20.24 -20.36 3.86
C THR A 320 21.14 -20.05 5.06
N GLY A 321 20.63 -19.40 6.06
CA GLY A 321 21.41 -19.02 7.21
C GLY A 321 20.54 -18.83 8.43
N ILE A 322 20.63 -19.79 9.37
CA ILE A 322 20.14 -19.74 10.76
C ILE A 322 18.77 -19.05 10.82
N GLU A 323 17.71 -19.85 10.87
CA GLU A 323 16.40 -19.37 11.28
C GLU A 323 16.59 -18.57 12.59
N THR A 324 16.76 -17.26 12.47
CA THR A 324 16.23 -16.42 13.52
C THR A 324 14.76 -16.79 13.51
N PRO A 325 14.18 -17.33 14.58
CA PRO A 325 12.76 -17.67 14.55
C PRO A 325 12.05 -16.41 14.12
N THR A 326 11.51 -16.44 12.91
CA THR A 326 10.54 -15.43 12.45
C THR A 326 9.42 -15.64 13.45
N ILE A 327 9.38 -14.81 14.47
CA ILE A 327 8.23 -14.70 15.34
C ILE A 327 7.14 -14.24 14.37
N SER A 328 6.43 -15.21 13.80
CA SER A 328 5.21 -14.96 13.06
C SER A 328 4.35 -14.20 14.06
N ARG A 329 4.28 -12.88 13.92
CA ARG A 329 3.45 -12.09 14.79
C ARG A 329 2.03 -12.55 14.50
N PRO A 330 1.36 -13.17 15.47
CA PRO A 330 0.03 -13.68 15.25
C PRO A 330 -0.85 -12.50 14.88
N ALA A 331 -1.56 -12.62 13.77
CA ALA A 331 -2.60 -11.67 13.45
C ALA A 331 -3.68 -11.79 14.52
N ILE A 332 -3.83 -10.76 15.35
CA ILE A 332 -4.90 -10.66 16.33
C ILE A 332 -5.87 -9.57 15.93
N ARG A 333 -7.14 -9.84 16.12
CA ARG A 333 -8.23 -8.90 15.88
C ARG A 333 -9.11 -8.83 17.10
N LEU A 334 -9.51 -7.61 17.48
CA LEU A 334 -10.56 -7.39 18.48
C LEU A 334 -11.91 -7.30 17.76
N THR A 335 -12.88 -8.05 18.29
CA THR A 335 -14.29 -8.03 17.86
C THR A 335 -15.20 -7.83 19.08
N GLY A 336 -16.47 -7.56 18.83
CA GLY A 336 -17.48 -7.34 19.87
C GLY A 336 -17.74 -5.85 20.14
N ASP A 337 -18.84 -5.58 20.82
CA ASP A 337 -19.21 -4.23 21.28
C ASP A 337 -18.66 -4.03 22.70
N PRO A 338 -17.75 -3.10 22.95
CA PRO A 338 -17.22 -2.81 24.29
C PRO A 338 -18.33 -2.44 25.30
N ARG A 339 -19.49 -1.95 24.82
CA ARG A 339 -20.67 -1.63 25.67
C ARG A 339 -21.29 -2.87 26.29
N SER A 340 -21.09 -4.05 25.70
CA SER A 340 -21.48 -5.32 26.30
C SER A 340 -20.70 -5.68 27.57
N GLY A 341 -19.57 -4.99 27.78
CA GLY A 341 -18.62 -5.23 28.86
C GLY A 341 -17.53 -6.25 28.52
N TYR A 342 -17.47 -6.67 27.27
CA TYR A 342 -16.50 -7.66 26.79
C TYR A 342 -15.96 -7.27 25.41
N LEU A 343 -14.68 -7.54 25.17
CA LEU A 343 -14.06 -7.61 23.86
C LEU A 343 -13.62 -9.04 23.59
N THR A 344 -13.72 -9.49 22.36
CA THR A 344 -13.24 -10.80 21.94
C THR A 344 -11.98 -10.62 21.10
N LEU A 345 -10.88 -11.19 21.56
CA LEU A 345 -9.65 -11.31 20.83
C LEU A 345 -9.75 -12.55 19.93
N VAL A 346 -9.60 -12.37 18.63
CA VAL A 346 -9.62 -13.45 17.64
C VAL A 346 -8.24 -13.59 17.07
N THR A 347 -7.71 -14.80 16.97
CA THR A 347 -6.40 -15.11 16.40
C THR A 347 -6.55 -15.85 15.09
N SER A 348 -5.51 -15.80 14.24
CA SER A 348 -5.44 -16.68 13.06
C SER A 348 -5.40 -18.16 13.48
N ALA A 349 -5.91 -19.05 12.63
CA ALA A 349 -6.31 -20.44 12.91
C ALA A 349 -5.29 -21.40 13.53
N ASN A 350 -4.08 -20.99 13.84
CA ASN A 350 -3.01 -21.87 14.37
C ASN A 350 -2.28 -21.29 15.59
N LEU A 351 -2.80 -20.26 16.23
CA LEU A 351 -2.13 -19.64 17.36
C LEU A 351 -2.87 -19.90 18.67
N ALA A 352 -2.25 -20.69 19.54
CA ALA A 352 -2.70 -20.84 20.92
C ALA A 352 -2.16 -19.66 21.75
N LEU A 353 -3.06 -18.81 22.25
CA LEU A 353 -2.69 -17.73 23.17
C LEU A 353 -2.43 -18.27 24.58
N ALA A 354 -1.37 -17.77 25.21
CA ALA A 354 -1.08 -18.04 26.62
C ALA A 354 -1.72 -17.00 27.53
N ARG A 355 -1.68 -15.73 27.16
CA ARG A 355 -2.24 -14.62 27.94
C ARG A 355 -2.52 -13.40 27.08
N ALA A 356 -3.35 -12.49 27.60
CA ALA A 356 -3.57 -11.18 27.05
C ALA A 356 -3.51 -10.09 28.12
N GLU A 357 -2.99 -8.93 27.77
CA GLU A 357 -2.87 -7.75 28.66
C GLU A 357 -3.60 -6.56 28.05
N ILE A 358 -4.29 -5.79 28.86
CA ILE A 358 -4.81 -4.48 28.50
C ILE A 358 -3.87 -3.44 29.09
N VAL A 359 -3.33 -2.58 28.24
CA VAL A 359 -2.27 -1.63 28.58
C VAL A 359 -2.76 -0.22 28.27
N SER A 360 -2.53 0.73 29.17
CA SER A 360 -2.83 2.14 28.95
C SER A 360 -1.91 2.74 27.86
N VAL A 361 -2.27 3.91 27.35
CA VAL A 361 -1.42 4.65 26.39
C VAL A 361 -0.07 5.08 27.00
N SER A 362 0.05 5.12 28.32
CA SER A 362 1.31 5.38 29.05
C SER A 362 2.17 4.13 29.25
N GLY A 363 1.71 2.95 28.78
CA GLY A 363 2.46 1.68 28.90
C GLY A 363 2.17 0.88 30.17
N GLN A 364 1.30 1.35 31.06
CA GLN A 364 0.96 0.64 32.29
C GLN A 364 -0.02 -0.52 31.98
N VAL A 365 0.28 -1.73 32.50
CA VAL A 365 -0.64 -2.87 32.43
C VAL A 365 -1.80 -2.62 33.38
N ILE A 366 -3.01 -2.53 32.83
CA ILE A 366 -4.26 -2.28 33.58
C ILE A 366 -4.95 -3.58 33.97
N ALA A 367 -4.89 -4.58 33.09
CA ALA A 367 -5.45 -5.91 33.34
C ALA A 367 -4.64 -6.97 32.60
N SER A 368 -4.59 -8.16 33.18
CA SER A 368 -3.94 -9.33 32.57
C SER A 368 -4.85 -10.55 32.69
N TYR A 369 -4.98 -11.31 31.64
CA TYR A 369 -5.85 -12.48 31.53
C TYR A 369 -5.03 -13.65 30.97
N ASN A 370 -5.05 -14.78 31.66
CA ASN A 370 -4.45 -16.03 31.18
C ASN A 370 -5.48 -16.81 30.36
N ALA A 371 -5.01 -17.47 29.30
CA ALA A 371 -5.85 -18.41 28.57
C ALA A 371 -6.20 -19.61 29.47
N PRO A 372 -7.38 -20.19 29.34
CA PRO A 372 -7.70 -21.42 30.08
C PRO A 372 -6.78 -22.56 29.62
N ASP A 373 -6.29 -23.35 30.57
CA ASP A 373 -5.38 -24.51 30.37
C ASP A 373 -6.00 -25.68 29.58
N THR A 374 -7.14 -25.50 29.00
CA THR A 374 -7.78 -26.52 28.15
C THR A 374 -7.15 -26.46 26.78
N GLY A 375 -6.60 -27.55 26.28
CA GLY A 375 -6.09 -27.71 24.93
C GLY A 375 -7.15 -27.47 23.82
N SER A 376 -7.92 -26.41 24.00
CA SER A 376 -8.94 -25.89 23.12
C SER A 376 -8.27 -25.18 21.95
N THR A 377 -8.58 -25.63 20.75
CA THR A 377 -8.26 -24.96 19.48
C THR A 377 -9.16 -23.73 19.24
N ASP A 378 -9.80 -23.19 20.29
CA ASP A 378 -10.64 -22.00 20.17
C ASP A 378 -9.80 -20.76 19.89
N ASN A 379 -9.96 -20.21 18.73
CA ASN A 379 -9.27 -19.00 18.25
C ASN A 379 -9.84 -17.72 18.89
N HIS A 380 -10.61 -17.82 19.97
CA HIS A 380 -11.30 -16.72 20.61
C HIS A 380 -10.91 -16.59 22.07
N PHE A 381 -10.55 -15.39 22.48
CA PHE A 381 -10.21 -15.06 23.87
C PHE A 381 -11.05 -13.85 24.34
N THR A 382 -11.92 -14.05 25.33
CA THR A 382 -12.80 -13.00 25.82
C THR A 382 -12.12 -12.16 26.90
N LEU A 383 -12.06 -10.85 26.68
CA LEU A 383 -11.48 -9.86 27.59
C LEU A 383 -12.60 -9.08 28.29
N PRO A 384 -12.78 -9.22 29.61
CA PRO A 384 -13.69 -8.38 30.37
C PRO A 384 -13.19 -6.93 30.39
N VAL A 385 -14.03 -5.98 29.96
CA VAL A 385 -13.67 -4.55 29.90
C VAL A 385 -14.65 -3.67 30.68
N ARG A 386 -15.66 -4.25 31.35
CA ARG A 386 -16.73 -3.51 32.02
C ARG A 386 -16.23 -2.52 33.09
N ASN A 387 -15.12 -2.84 33.75
CA ASN A 387 -14.58 -2.04 34.85
C ASN A 387 -13.46 -1.09 34.40
N LEU A 388 -13.23 -0.97 33.10
CA LEU A 388 -12.22 -0.07 32.55
C LEU A 388 -12.83 1.30 32.23
N ALA A 389 -12.06 2.34 32.46
CA ALA A 389 -12.46 3.69 32.08
C ALA A 389 -12.59 3.84 30.55
N ARG A 390 -13.39 4.81 30.12
CA ARG A 390 -13.47 5.18 28.70
C ARG A 390 -12.12 5.67 28.21
N GLY A 391 -11.74 5.30 26.99
CA GLY A 391 -10.46 5.76 26.44
C GLY A 391 -9.80 4.79 25.47
N PHE A 392 -8.56 5.11 25.15
CA PHE A 392 -7.72 4.31 24.27
C PHE A 392 -6.83 3.37 25.09
N TYR A 393 -6.77 2.13 24.65
CA TYR A 393 -5.96 1.08 25.24
C TYR A 393 -5.22 0.31 24.16
N LEU A 394 -4.14 -0.35 24.54
CA LEU A 394 -3.47 -1.37 23.74
C LEU A 394 -3.80 -2.75 24.34
N VAL A 395 -4.13 -3.71 23.50
CA VAL A 395 -4.27 -5.12 23.91
C VAL A 395 -3.05 -5.86 23.38
N ARG A 396 -2.25 -6.41 24.29
CA ARG A 396 -1.11 -7.27 24.00
C ARG A 396 -1.53 -8.73 24.17
N ALA A 397 -1.29 -9.56 23.19
CA ALA A 397 -1.52 -10.99 23.26
C ALA A 397 -0.20 -11.73 23.15
N TYR A 398 0.00 -12.72 23.99
CA TYR A 398 1.20 -13.53 24.06
C TYR A 398 0.88 -14.99 23.74
N ASP A 399 1.70 -15.62 22.94
CA ASP A 399 1.65 -17.06 22.70
C ASP A 399 2.46 -17.84 23.76
N HIS A 400 2.39 -19.17 23.69
CA HIS A 400 3.14 -20.05 24.59
C HIS A 400 4.66 -20.03 24.35
N GLN A 401 5.14 -19.43 23.26
CA GLN A 401 6.56 -19.31 22.92
C GLN A 401 7.13 -17.93 23.31
N GLY A 402 6.31 -17.05 23.89
CA GLY A 402 6.70 -15.71 24.30
C GLY A 402 6.60 -14.66 23.20
N GLY A 403 6.08 -15.02 22.03
CA GLY A 403 5.74 -14.08 20.96
C GLY A 403 4.65 -13.11 21.43
N CYS A 404 4.78 -11.82 21.11
CA CYS A 404 3.84 -10.79 21.52
C CYS A 404 3.29 -10.01 20.30
N THR A 405 1.99 -9.88 20.23
CA THR A 405 1.29 -9.04 19.25
C THR A 405 0.40 -8.02 19.95
N THR A 406 0.27 -6.84 19.35
CA THR A 406 -0.48 -5.73 19.95
C THR A 406 -1.52 -5.21 18.98
N CYS A 407 -2.73 -4.96 19.47
CA CYS A 407 -3.78 -4.26 18.74
C CYS A 407 -4.38 -3.12 19.58
N LYS A 408 -5.03 -2.17 18.93
CA LYS A 408 -5.66 -1.00 19.57
C LYS A 408 -7.10 -1.31 19.99
N ALA A 409 -7.48 -0.93 21.20
CA ALA A 409 -8.84 -0.96 21.69
C ALA A 409 -9.33 0.43 22.03
N VAL A 410 -10.58 0.73 21.69
CA VAL A 410 -11.29 1.97 22.07
C VAL A 410 -12.48 1.59 22.91
N LEU A 411 -12.51 2.02 24.16
CA LEU A 411 -13.65 1.83 25.06
C LEU A 411 -14.49 3.12 25.09
N PRO A 412 -15.78 3.03 24.69
CA PRO A 412 -16.67 4.20 24.55
C PRO A 412 -17.08 4.84 25.86
#